data_31dc77306427f5f1c45b4bb20fe32634
#
_entry.id   31dc77306427f5f1c45b4bb20fe32634
#
_cell.length_a   1.000
_cell.length_b   1.000
_cell.length_c   1.000
_cell.angle_alpha   90.00
_cell.angle_beta   90.00
_cell.angle_gamma   90.00
#
_symmetry.space_group_name_H-M   'P 1'
#
loop_
_entity.id
_entity.type
_entity.pdbx_description
1 polymer ?
#
loop_
_entity_poly.entity_id
_entity_poly.type
_entity_poly.pdbx_seq_one_letter_code
_entity_poly.pdbx_strand_id
1 'polypeptide(L)'
;MKNEFYSGITENVVLLLGGGQVPPELLILKKLISGQFDADRMDYLIRDSLHCGVGYGNFDYLRLLETLLVKDSQDLGLELAIDRGGIHTLEAMMLARYWMFNQVYLHKTRRIFDIYLLRYLKAWYQDQYNNLVRVLEQDDLSIMTDIRRDAETVGNTDRQRYAVPSRFL
;
A
#
# COMPACT_ATOMS: atom_id res chain seq x y z
N MET A 1 -24.59 -5.24 29.04
CA MET A 1 -24.27 -3.85 28.67
C MET A 1 -22.89 -3.67 27.99
N LYS A 2 -22.30 -4.71 27.39
CA LYS A 2 -20.95 -4.65 26.76
C LYS A 2 -20.93 -4.83 25.24
N ASN A 3 -22.02 -5.18 24.58
CA ASN A 3 -21.99 -5.57 23.17
C ASN A 3 -22.62 -4.59 22.18
N GLU A 4 -23.40 -3.63 22.59
CA GLU A 4 -24.06 -2.70 21.64
C GLU A 4 -23.13 -1.62 21.09
N PHE A 5 -22.15 -1.19 21.88
CA PHE A 5 -21.20 -0.17 21.42
C PHE A 5 -20.22 -0.66 20.35
N TYR A 6 -19.95 -1.98 20.32
CA TYR A 6 -19.00 -2.57 19.37
C TYR A 6 -19.66 -3.10 18.09
N SER A 7 -20.94 -3.48 18.10
CA SER A 7 -21.60 -4.02 16.90
C SER A 7 -21.67 -2.99 15.77
N GLY A 8 -22.09 -1.77 16.08
CA GLY A 8 -22.16 -0.69 15.09
C GLY A 8 -20.81 -0.25 14.52
N ILE A 9 -19.73 -0.32 15.32
CA ILE A 9 -18.38 0.03 14.86
C ILE A 9 -17.87 -0.99 13.86
N THR A 10 -18.03 -2.29 14.12
CA THR A 10 -17.58 -3.35 13.19
C THR A 10 -18.29 -3.26 11.84
N GLU A 11 -19.61 -3.04 11.86
CA GLU A 11 -20.40 -2.85 10.64
C GLU A 11 -19.92 -1.63 9.85
N ASN A 12 -19.70 -0.50 10.52
CA ASN A 12 -19.19 0.72 9.89
C ASN A 12 -17.79 0.51 9.30
N VAL A 13 -16.89 -0.18 9.99
CA VAL A 13 -15.55 -0.52 9.46
C VAL A 13 -15.66 -1.39 8.20
N VAL A 14 -16.52 -2.41 8.22
CA VAL A 14 -16.75 -3.27 7.05
C VAL A 14 -17.30 -2.46 5.87
N LEU A 15 -18.22 -1.52 6.12
CA LEU A 15 -18.75 -0.63 5.08
C LEU A 15 -17.70 0.33 4.53
N LEU A 16 -16.84 0.88 5.39
CA LEU A 16 -15.76 1.79 4.98
C LEU A 16 -14.69 1.09 4.13
N LEU A 17 -14.29 -0.12 4.50
CA LEU A 17 -13.26 -0.89 3.81
C LEU A 17 -13.81 -1.71 2.63
N GLY A 18 -15.10 -2.06 2.69
CA GLY A 18 -15.76 -2.85 1.65
C GLY A 18 -16.30 -2.01 0.48
N GLY A 19 -16.80 -2.69 -0.54
CA GLY A 19 -17.37 -2.06 -1.74
C GLY A 19 -18.87 -1.74 -1.67
N GLY A 20 -19.50 -1.78 -0.48
CA GLY A 20 -20.94 -1.57 -0.31
C GLY A 20 -21.36 -0.09 -0.37
N GLN A 21 -22.69 0.15 -0.36
CA GLN A 21 -23.22 1.49 -0.19
C GLN A 21 -22.95 1.99 1.22
N VAL A 22 -22.29 3.14 1.31
CA VAL A 22 -21.92 3.77 2.58
C VAL A 22 -22.95 4.81 2.95
N PRO A 23 -23.46 4.83 4.19
CA PRO A 23 -24.34 5.88 4.66
C PRO A 23 -23.73 7.28 4.49
N PRO A 24 -24.54 8.31 4.23
CA PRO A 24 -24.05 9.69 4.02
C PRO A 24 -23.13 10.19 5.11
N GLU A 25 -23.39 9.81 6.35
CA GLU A 25 -22.60 10.23 7.53
C GLU A 25 -21.16 9.69 7.50
N LEU A 26 -20.95 8.54 6.86
CA LEU A 26 -19.64 7.89 6.74
C LEU A 26 -18.92 8.20 5.43
N LEU A 27 -19.57 8.91 4.50
CA LEU A 27 -19.04 9.15 3.16
C LEU A 27 -17.71 9.91 3.19
N ILE A 28 -17.58 10.91 4.06
CA ILE A 28 -16.34 11.66 4.24
C ILE A 28 -15.22 10.76 4.79
N LEU A 29 -15.52 9.91 5.78
CA LEU A 29 -14.53 8.96 6.30
C LEU A 29 -14.07 7.99 5.22
N LYS A 30 -14.98 7.51 4.37
CA LYS A 30 -14.61 6.67 3.23
C LYS A 30 -13.67 7.40 2.27
N LYS A 31 -13.93 8.67 1.98
CA LYS A 31 -13.06 9.49 1.11
C LYS A 31 -11.68 9.73 1.72
N LEU A 32 -11.59 9.86 3.05
CA LEU A 32 -10.31 10.00 3.77
C LEU A 32 -9.51 8.69 3.83
N ILE A 33 -10.19 7.53 3.83
CA ILE A 33 -9.54 6.21 3.88
C ILE A 33 -9.19 5.67 2.48
N SER A 34 -10.05 5.93 1.48
CA SER A 34 -9.92 5.31 0.15
C SER A 34 -10.13 6.31 -0.99
N GLY A 35 -9.97 7.60 -0.74
CA GLY A 35 -10.14 8.66 -1.72
C GLY A 35 -8.88 8.94 -2.55
N GLN A 36 -8.92 10.00 -3.34
CA GLN A 36 -7.75 10.46 -4.09
C GLN A 36 -6.70 11.13 -3.20
N PHE A 37 -7.13 11.71 -2.08
CA PHE A 37 -6.32 12.39 -1.07
C PHE A 37 -6.46 11.65 0.26
N ASP A 38 -6.33 10.32 0.21
CA ASP A 38 -6.46 9.49 1.39
C ASP A 38 -5.23 9.62 2.32
N ALA A 39 -5.48 9.33 3.59
CA ALA A 39 -4.47 9.42 4.63
C ALA A 39 -3.30 8.48 4.38
N ASP A 40 -3.55 7.30 3.80
CA ASP A 40 -2.53 6.32 3.46
C ASP A 40 -1.54 6.88 2.41
N ARG A 41 -2.04 7.56 1.37
CA ARG A 41 -1.15 8.20 0.37
C ARG A 41 -0.29 9.29 0.97
N MET A 42 -0.87 10.13 1.83
CA MET A 42 -0.10 11.18 2.50
C MET A 42 1.01 10.58 3.36
N ASP A 43 0.71 9.50 4.08
CA ASP A 43 1.67 8.83 4.94
C ASP A 43 2.76 8.13 4.12
N TYR A 44 2.39 7.21 3.20
CA TYR A 44 3.41 6.40 2.55
C TYR A 44 4.34 7.22 1.65
N LEU A 45 3.87 8.29 1.01
CA LEU A 45 4.73 9.12 0.17
C LEU A 45 5.89 9.71 0.98
N ILE A 46 5.59 10.27 2.15
CA ILE A 46 6.60 10.87 3.02
C ILE A 46 7.49 9.78 3.64
N ARG A 47 6.88 8.74 4.19
CA ARG A 47 7.58 7.65 4.86
C ARG A 47 8.49 6.88 3.91
N ASP A 48 8.01 6.51 2.74
CA ASP A 48 8.82 5.80 1.76
C ASP A 48 9.93 6.66 1.19
N SER A 49 9.68 7.96 0.97
CA SER A 49 10.70 8.93 0.56
C SER A 49 11.85 8.98 1.56
N LEU A 50 11.52 9.03 2.86
CA LEU A 50 12.50 9.00 3.94
C LEU A 50 13.30 7.69 3.93
N HIS A 51 12.64 6.54 3.89
CA HIS A 51 13.28 5.23 3.93
C HIS A 51 14.09 4.90 2.67
N CYS A 52 13.68 5.40 1.51
CA CYS A 52 14.43 5.27 0.26
C CYS A 52 15.57 6.29 0.13
N GLY A 53 15.71 7.24 1.06
CA GLY A 53 16.75 8.28 1.03
C GLY A 53 16.60 9.26 -0.15
N VAL A 54 15.37 9.52 -0.59
CA VAL A 54 15.07 10.42 -1.72
C VAL A 54 14.19 11.58 -1.27
N GLY A 55 14.23 12.69 -2.01
CA GLY A 55 13.40 13.86 -1.72
C GLY A 55 12.06 13.89 -2.46
N TYR A 56 11.77 12.91 -3.30
CA TYR A 56 10.64 12.95 -4.24
C TYR A 56 9.26 12.93 -3.58
N GLY A 57 9.12 12.27 -2.43
CA GLY A 57 7.84 12.13 -1.75
C GLY A 57 7.52 13.29 -0.79
N ASN A 58 8.39 14.29 -0.67
CA ASN A 58 8.20 15.39 0.26
C ASN A 58 7.25 16.46 -0.32
N PHE A 59 6.28 16.85 0.51
CA PHE A 59 5.37 17.97 0.28
C PHE A 59 4.91 18.52 1.62
N ASP A 60 4.36 19.72 1.65
CA ASP A 60 3.86 20.35 2.88
C ASP A 60 2.51 19.76 3.27
N TYR A 61 2.53 18.59 3.94
CA TYR A 61 1.34 17.87 4.37
C TYR A 61 0.55 18.64 5.45
N LEU A 62 1.23 19.41 6.32
CA LEU A 62 0.55 20.21 7.33
C LEU A 62 -0.31 21.28 6.68
N ARG A 63 0.26 22.01 5.71
CA ARG A 63 -0.50 23.00 4.94
C ARG A 63 -1.65 22.36 4.17
N LEU A 64 -1.44 21.16 3.62
CA LEU A 64 -2.50 20.42 2.94
C LEU A 64 -3.66 20.12 3.90
N LEU A 65 -3.35 19.60 5.10
CA LEU A 65 -4.37 19.30 6.11
C LEU A 65 -5.13 20.55 6.59
N GLU A 66 -4.44 21.67 6.80
CA GLU A 66 -5.06 22.94 7.19
C GLU A 66 -6.03 23.50 6.12
N THR A 67 -5.84 23.14 4.87
CA THR A 67 -6.65 23.62 3.75
C THR A 67 -7.74 22.64 3.30
N LEU A 68 -7.83 21.47 3.94
CA LEU A 68 -8.92 20.53 3.69
C LEU A 68 -10.24 21.07 4.23
N LEU A 69 -11.27 20.99 3.42
CA LEU A 69 -12.62 21.44 3.74
C LEU A 69 -13.61 20.32 3.44
N VAL A 70 -14.72 20.32 4.18
CA VAL A 70 -15.88 19.49 3.84
C VAL A 70 -16.92 20.42 3.21
N LYS A 71 -17.34 20.10 2.02
CA LYS A 71 -18.35 20.84 1.27
C LYS A 71 -19.57 19.98 1.02
N ASP A 72 -20.75 20.55 1.24
CA ASP A 72 -22.00 19.90 0.85
C ASP A 72 -22.30 20.23 -0.63
N SER A 73 -22.35 19.19 -1.45
CA SER A 73 -22.73 19.24 -2.85
C SER A 73 -24.16 18.76 -3.01
N GLN A 74 -25.02 19.56 -3.63
CA GLN A 74 -26.42 19.22 -3.82
C GLN A 74 -26.63 17.90 -4.56
N ASP A 75 -25.69 17.52 -5.44
CA ASP A 75 -25.77 16.31 -6.27
C ASP A 75 -25.05 15.10 -5.68
N LEU A 76 -23.96 15.30 -4.92
CA LEU A 76 -23.01 14.26 -4.50
C LEU A 76 -22.94 14.10 -2.97
N GLY A 77 -23.69 14.91 -2.21
CA GLY A 77 -23.63 14.93 -0.75
C GLY A 77 -22.33 15.54 -0.23
N LEU A 78 -21.86 15.08 0.93
CA LEU A 78 -20.64 15.60 1.54
C LEU A 78 -19.40 15.23 0.74
N GLU A 79 -18.64 16.25 0.34
CA GLU A 79 -17.41 16.13 -0.43
C GLU A 79 -16.20 16.70 0.30
N LEU A 80 -15.05 16.03 0.14
CA LEU A 80 -13.78 16.57 0.55
C LEU A 80 -13.31 17.57 -0.52
N ALA A 81 -13.05 18.79 -0.11
CA ALA A 81 -12.60 19.90 -0.95
C ALA A 81 -11.32 20.50 -0.37
N ILE A 82 -10.67 21.34 -1.15
CA ILE A 82 -9.47 22.07 -0.75
C ILE A 82 -9.72 23.55 -0.93
N ASP A 83 -9.36 24.34 0.09
CA ASP A 83 -9.33 25.78 -0.03
C ASP A 83 -8.39 26.24 -1.14
N ARG A 84 -8.70 27.37 -1.75
CA ARG A 84 -7.90 27.95 -2.84
C ARG A 84 -6.42 28.13 -2.46
N GLY A 85 -6.14 28.45 -1.19
CA GLY A 85 -4.79 28.59 -0.66
C GLY A 85 -4.01 27.27 -0.55
N GLY A 86 -4.67 26.12 -0.66
CA GLY A 86 -4.07 24.77 -0.61
C GLY A 86 -3.81 24.15 -1.98
N ILE A 87 -4.23 24.77 -3.08
CA ILE A 87 -4.13 24.17 -4.43
C ILE A 87 -2.69 23.79 -4.77
N HIS A 88 -1.73 24.67 -4.53
CA HIS A 88 -0.32 24.40 -4.84
C HIS A 88 0.28 23.29 -3.98
N THR A 89 -0.19 23.14 -2.74
CA THR A 89 0.24 22.01 -1.88
C THR A 89 -0.32 20.70 -2.39
N LEU A 90 -1.55 20.70 -2.88
CA LEU A 90 -2.14 19.54 -3.54
C LEU A 90 -1.39 19.16 -4.81
N GLU A 91 -1.06 20.15 -5.66
CA GLU A 91 -0.24 19.92 -6.85
C GLU A 91 1.12 19.34 -6.49
N ALA A 92 1.76 19.84 -5.42
CA ALA A 92 3.02 19.29 -4.90
C ALA A 92 2.88 17.82 -4.46
N MET A 93 1.80 17.45 -3.76
CA MET A 93 1.52 16.06 -3.40
C MET A 93 1.33 15.17 -4.65
N MET A 94 0.61 15.65 -5.67
CA MET A 94 0.42 14.90 -6.92
C MET A 94 1.74 14.70 -7.66
N LEU A 95 2.62 15.69 -7.69
CA LEU A 95 3.96 15.61 -8.26
C LEU A 95 4.85 14.66 -7.44
N ALA A 96 4.81 14.74 -6.11
CA ALA A 96 5.52 13.83 -5.24
C ALA A 96 5.14 12.37 -5.53
N ARG A 97 3.84 12.08 -5.65
CA ARG A 97 3.36 10.76 -6.05
C ARG A 97 3.89 10.34 -7.43
N TYR A 98 3.79 11.21 -8.43
CA TYR A 98 4.29 10.93 -9.78
C TYR A 98 5.78 10.56 -9.76
N TRP A 99 6.62 11.32 -9.07
CA TRP A 99 8.05 11.07 -8.99
C TRP A 99 8.37 9.80 -8.20
N MET A 100 7.71 9.53 -7.07
CA MET A 100 7.88 8.29 -6.31
C MET A 100 7.54 7.07 -7.15
N PHE A 101 6.45 7.13 -7.93
CA PHE A 101 6.10 6.04 -8.83
C PHE A 101 7.17 5.81 -9.91
N ASN A 102 7.62 6.85 -10.58
CA ASN A 102 8.55 6.71 -11.70
C ASN A 102 9.98 6.40 -11.25
N GLN A 103 10.45 7.03 -10.17
CA GLN A 103 11.86 6.95 -9.77
C GLN A 103 12.12 5.86 -8.71
N VAL A 104 11.12 5.44 -7.94
CA VAL A 104 11.26 4.46 -6.89
C VAL A 104 10.45 3.20 -7.18
N TYR A 105 9.13 3.27 -7.19
CA TYR A 105 8.29 2.07 -7.26
C TYR A 105 8.36 1.33 -8.60
N LEU A 106 8.47 2.04 -9.72
CA LEU A 106 8.58 1.47 -11.06
C LEU A 106 10.02 1.46 -11.59
N HIS A 107 11.01 1.77 -10.74
CA HIS A 107 12.41 1.75 -11.18
C HIS A 107 12.80 0.36 -11.69
N LYS A 108 13.53 0.31 -12.81
CA LYS A 108 13.88 -0.93 -13.51
C LYS A 108 14.55 -1.97 -12.61
N THR A 109 15.43 -1.54 -11.72
CA THR A 109 16.13 -2.43 -10.77
C THR A 109 15.15 -3.08 -9.80
N ARG A 110 14.22 -2.30 -9.21
CA ARG A 110 13.18 -2.86 -8.34
C ARG A 110 12.31 -3.85 -9.10
N ARG A 111 11.88 -3.50 -10.31
CA ARG A 111 11.01 -4.35 -11.14
C ARG A 111 11.62 -5.70 -11.47
N ILE A 112 12.94 -5.78 -11.68
CA ILE A 112 13.57 -7.08 -11.92
C ILE A 112 13.52 -7.97 -10.67
N PHE A 113 13.71 -7.40 -9.47
CA PHE A 113 13.57 -8.16 -8.21
C PHE A 113 12.12 -8.63 -7.99
N ASP A 114 11.11 -7.80 -8.28
CA ASP A 114 9.70 -8.21 -8.26
C ASP A 114 9.44 -9.42 -9.16
N ILE A 115 10.04 -9.45 -10.36
CA ILE A 115 9.91 -10.57 -11.31
C ILE A 115 10.58 -11.84 -10.76
N TYR A 116 11.77 -11.72 -10.18
CA TYR A 116 12.44 -12.89 -9.58
C TYR A 116 11.67 -13.42 -8.38
N LEU A 117 11.21 -12.54 -7.49
CA LEU A 117 10.39 -12.93 -6.35
C LEU A 117 9.11 -13.64 -6.79
N LEU A 118 8.40 -13.08 -7.77
CA LEU A 118 7.18 -13.70 -8.30
C LEU A 118 7.44 -15.11 -8.87
N ARG A 119 8.53 -15.27 -9.63
CA ARG A 119 8.91 -16.57 -10.21
C ARG A 119 9.31 -17.56 -9.11
N TYR A 120 10.08 -17.11 -8.11
CA TYR A 120 10.42 -17.92 -6.96
C TYR A 120 9.17 -18.39 -6.22
N LEU A 121 8.26 -17.47 -5.86
CA LEU A 121 7.03 -17.79 -5.15
C LEU A 121 6.13 -18.75 -5.93
N LYS A 122 6.04 -18.60 -7.25
CA LYS A 122 5.30 -19.56 -8.09
C LYS A 122 5.91 -20.97 -8.04
N ALA A 123 7.22 -21.11 -8.16
CA ALA A 123 7.89 -22.40 -8.07
C ALA A 123 7.77 -22.98 -6.66
N TRP A 124 7.97 -22.13 -5.62
CA TRP A 124 7.81 -22.52 -4.23
C TRP A 124 6.39 -23.01 -3.93
N TYR A 125 5.36 -22.31 -4.41
CA TYR A 125 3.96 -22.68 -4.24
C TYR A 125 3.63 -24.01 -4.93
N GLN A 126 4.14 -24.23 -6.13
CA GLN A 126 3.96 -25.51 -6.85
C GLN A 126 4.52 -26.70 -6.05
N ASP A 127 5.69 -26.53 -5.44
CA ASP A 127 6.28 -27.55 -4.58
C ASP A 127 5.45 -27.81 -3.30
N GLN A 128 4.70 -26.81 -2.82
CA GLN A 128 3.90 -26.87 -1.60
C GLN A 128 2.40 -27.09 -1.86
N TYR A 129 1.97 -27.22 -3.11
CA TYR A 129 0.55 -27.24 -3.50
C TYR A 129 -0.31 -28.23 -2.71
N ASN A 130 0.26 -29.36 -2.32
CA ASN A 130 -0.42 -30.40 -1.53
C ASN A 130 -0.42 -30.13 -0.02
N ASN A 131 0.19 -29.05 0.45
CA ASN A 131 0.27 -28.70 1.87
C ASN A 131 -0.20 -27.25 2.11
N LEU A 132 -1.50 -27.04 2.00
CA LEU A 132 -2.12 -25.74 2.19
C LEU A 132 -1.86 -25.14 3.58
N VAL A 133 -1.81 -25.98 4.62
CA VAL A 133 -1.52 -25.53 6.00
C VAL A 133 -0.15 -24.85 6.04
N ARG A 134 0.87 -25.45 5.45
CA ARG A 134 2.21 -24.88 5.39
C ARG A 134 2.23 -23.55 4.62
N VAL A 135 1.41 -23.39 3.59
CA VAL A 135 1.30 -22.12 2.84
C VAL A 135 0.69 -21.04 3.71
N LEU A 136 -0.35 -21.36 4.48
CA LEU A 136 -1.05 -20.41 5.36
C LEU A 136 -0.25 -20.02 6.61
N GLU A 137 0.70 -20.85 7.04
CA GLU A 137 1.59 -20.60 8.18
C GLU A 137 2.83 -19.75 7.80
N GLN A 138 3.03 -19.44 6.51
CA GLN A 138 4.20 -18.65 6.10
C GLN A 138 4.00 -17.16 6.40
N ASP A 139 5.09 -16.57 6.83
CA ASP A 139 5.24 -15.13 6.95
C ASP A 139 6.42 -14.63 6.09
N ASP A 140 6.62 -13.32 6.02
CA ASP A 140 7.69 -12.70 5.23
C ASP A 140 9.08 -13.21 5.64
N LEU A 141 9.31 -13.43 6.94
CA LEU A 141 10.59 -13.88 7.46
C LEU A 141 10.90 -15.31 7.05
N SER A 142 9.93 -16.21 7.12
CA SER A 142 10.07 -17.61 6.73
C SER A 142 10.33 -17.77 5.23
N ILE A 143 9.62 -16.99 4.39
CA ILE A 143 9.85 -16.95 2.95
C ILE A 143 11.24 -16.41 2.63
N MET A 144 11.68 -15.32 3.26
CA MET A 144 13.03 -14.78 3.06
C MET A 144 14.13 -15.74 3.49
N THR A 145 13.89 -16.52 4.55
CA THR A 145 14.80 -17.57 5.01
C THR A 145 14.89 -18.69 3.98
N ASP A 146 13.76 -19.13 3.43
CA ASP A 146 13.71 -20.14 2.38
C ASP A 146 14.44 -19.66 1.11
N ILE A 147 14.24 -18.40 0.69
CA ILE A 147 14.95 -17.81 -0.46
C ILE A 147 16.47 -17.84 -0.24
N ARG A 148 16.95 -17.43 0.94
CA ARG A 148 18.39 -17.44 1.26
C ARG A 148 18.95 -18.85 1.23
N ARG A 149 18.30 -19.81 1.87
CA ARG A 149 18.70 -21.22 1.87
C ARG A 149 18.78 -21.79 0.46
N ASP A 150 17.75 -21.55 -0.36
CA ASP A 150 17.72 -22.04 -1.74
C ASP A 150 18.78 -21.36 -2.62
N ALA A 151 19.13 -20.09 -2.34
CA ALA A 151 20.21 -19.38 -3.04
C ALA A 151 21.60 -19.93 -2.72
N GLU A 152 21.80 -20.48 -1.52
CA GLU A 152 23.06 -21.10 -1.09
C GLU A 152 23.22 -22.54 -1.59
N THR A 153 22.12 -23.22 -1.87
CA THR A 153 22.11 -24.61 -2.30
C THR A 153 22.50 -24.72 -3.78
N VAL A 154 23.51 -25.51 -4.06
CA VAL A 154 23.92 -25.80 -5.46
C VAL A 154 22.93 -26.81 -6.05
N GLY A 155 22.08 -26.36 -6.96
CA GLY A 155 21.09 -27.20 -7.62
C GLY A 155 20.54 -26.56 -8.89
N ASN A 156 19.75 -27.33 -9.62
CA ASN A 156 19.23 -26.92 -10.93
C ASN A 156 17.68 -26.81 -10.94
N THR A 157 17.06 -26.67 -9.77
CA THR A 157 15.62 -26.45 -9.66
C THR A 157 15.26 -25.01 -10.01
N ASP A 158 14.05 -24.78 -10.52
CA ASP A 158 13.57 -23.43 -10.84
C ASP A 158 13.60 -22.51 -9.63
N ARG A 159 13.24 -23.02 -8.44
CA ARG A 159 13.36 -22.26 -7.18
C ARG A 159 14.76 -21.73 -6.93
N GLN A 160 15.76 -22.60 -7.06
CA GLN A 160 17.16 -22.23 -6.84
C GLN A 160 17.66 -21.20 -7.86
N ARG A 161 17.26 -21.31 -9.12
CA ARG A 161 17.60 -20.34 -10.17
C ARG A 161 17.05 -18.94 -9.85
N TYR A 162 15.84 -18.86 -9.33
CA TYR A 162 15.20 -17.57 -9.04
C TYR A 162 15.60 -17.01 -7.65
N ALA A 163 16.15 -17.83 -6.77
CA ALA A 163 16.69 -17.39 -5.49
C ALA A 163 18.09 -16.74 -5.59
N VAL A 164 18.87 -17.08 -6.63
CA VAL A 164 20.26 -16.58 -6.80
C VAL A 164 20.39 -15.06 -6.74
N PRO A 165 19.49 -14.23 -7.31
CA PRO A 165 19.61 -12.77 -7.20
C PRO A 165 19.56 -12.25 -5.78
N SER A 166 18.99 -12.99 -4.82
CA SER A 166 18.95 -12.59 -3.42
C SER A 166 20.31 -12.60 -2.71
N ARG A 167 21.34 -13.18 -3.34
CA ARG A 167 22.72 -13.12 -2.83
C ARG A 167 23.30 -11.72 -2.85
N PHE A 168 22.70 -10.80 -3.59
CA PHE A 168 23.13 -9.42 -3.75
C PHE A 168 22.31 -8.44 -2.90
N LEU A 169 21.35 -8.92 -2.13
CA LEU A 169 20.56 -8.21 -1.13
C LEU A 169 21.07 -8.47 0.29
#